data_e392c0198155157e07ea99e4a8017310
#
_entry.id   e392c0198155157e07ea99e4a8017310
#
_cell.length_a   1.000
_cell.length_b   1.000
_cell.length_c   1.000
_cell.angle_alpha   90.00
_cell.angle_beta   90.00
_cell.angle_gamma   90.00
#
_symmetry.space_group_name_H-M   'P 1'
#
loop_
_entity.id
_entity.type
_entity.pdbx_description
1 polymer ?
#
loop_
_entity_poly.entity_id
_entity_poly.type
_entity_poly.pdbx_seq_one_letter_code
_entity_poly.pdbx_strand_id
1 'polypeptide(L)'
;REERVAREVLEETGLKVKKAVYQFTLPNIYVYSGFLVHTLDMFFLCTVEDMSHFSAMDDVADSFFLPLSEIHPEDFGLDSIRRGLSLFLAQCR
;
A
#
# COMPACT_ATOMS: atom_id res chain seq x y z
N ARG A 1 8.47 -9.03 -9.46
CA ARG A 1 7.83 -8.36 -8.30
C ARG A 1 7.20 -7.04 -8.69
N GLU A 2 7.94 -6.18 -9.40
CA GLU A 2 7.44 -4.88 -9.84
C GLU A 2 6.29 -5.04 -10.83
N GLU A 3 6.36 -6.03 -11.70
CA GLU A 3 5.29 -6.31 -12.66
C GLU A 3 4.01 -6.75 -11.96
N ARG A 4 4.16 -7.54 -10.91
CA ARG A 4 3.01 -7.99 -10.13
C ARG A 4 2.35 -6.83 -9.38
N VAL A 5 3.16 -5.95 -8.79
CA VAL A 5 2.66 -4.76 -8.11
C VAL A 5 1.89 -3.88 -9.09
N ALA A 6 2.45 -3.62 -10.27
CA ALA A 6 1.80 -2.81 -11.30
C ALA A 6 0.46 -3.41 -11.72
N ARG A 7 0.39 -4.72 -11.88
CA ARG A 7 -0.84 -5.40 -12.25
C ARG A 7 -1.89 -5.29 -11.17
N GLU A 8 -1.53 -5.51 -9.91
CA GLU A 8 -2.47 -5.42 -8.80
C GLU A 8 -3.01 -4.00 -8.61
N VAL A 9 -2.15 -3.00 -8.75
CA VAL A 9 -2.59 -1.60 -8.66
C VAL A 9 -3.59 -1.29 -9.78
N LEU A 10 -3.30 -1.74 -10.99
CA LEU A 10 -4.21 -1.53 -12.12
C LEU A 10 -5.56 -2.22 -11.88
N GLU A 11 -5.54 -3.46 -11.40
CA GLU A 11 -6.76 -4.22 -11.14
C GLU A 11 -7.62 -3.59 -10.06
N GLU A 12 -7.01 -3.04 -9.02
CA GLU A 12 -7.72 -2.50 -7.87
C GLU A 12 -8.15 -1.05 -8.03
N THR A 13 -7.40 -0.25 -8.78
CA THR A 13 -7.63 1.20 -8.86
C THR A 13 -7.82 1.74 -10.26
N GLY A 14 -7.52 0.97 -11.30
CA GLY A 14 -7.54 1.46 -12.67
C GLY A 14 -6.32 2.29 -13.06
N LEU A 15 -5.38 2.50 -12.14
CA LEU A 15 -4.20 3.31 -12.40
C LEU A 15 -3.10 2.48 -13.03
N LYS A 16 -2.46 3.06 -14.07
CA LYS A 16 -1.31 2.43 -14.73
C LYS A 16 -0.04 2.86 -14.03
N VAL A 17 0.68 1.90 -13.47
CA VAL A 17 1.94 2.16 -12.80
C VAL A 17 3.03 2.40 -13.84
N LYS A 18 3.67 3.56 -13.74
CA LYS A 18 4.80 3.94 -14.58
C LYS A 18 6.10 3.36 -14.04
N LYS A 19 6.24 3.35 -12.72
CA LYS A 19 7.44 2.86 -12.06
C LYS A 19 7.07 2.39 -10.66
N ALA A 20 7.60 1.24 -10.27
CA ALA A 20 7.45 0.69 -8.92
C ALA A 20 8.84 0.47 -8.34
N VAL A 21 9.14 1.12 -7.22
CA VAL A 21 10.45 1.05 -6.58
C VAL A 21 10.29 0.40 -5.21
N TYR A 22 11.00 -0.71 -5.03
CA TYR A 22 11.02 -1.40 -3.75
C TYR A 22 11.58 -0.50 -2.65
N GLN A 23 10.91 -0.46 -1.52
CA GLN A 23 11.33 0.35 -0.37
C GLN A 23 11.94 -0.52 0.73
N PHE A 24 11.13 -1.39 1.31
CA PHE A 24 11.53 -2.26 2.41
C PHE A 24 10.50 -3.35 2.63
N THR A 25 10.86 -4.31 3.47
CA THR A 25 9.99 -5.41 3.88
C THR A 25 9.87 -5.40 5.39
N LEU A 26 8.65 -5.48 5.90
CA LEU A 26 8.38 -5.52 7.33
C LEU A 26 7.57 -6.75 7.69
N PRO A 27 7.89 -7.40 8.82
CA PRO A 27 7.09 -8.52 9.29
C PRO A 27 5.78 -8.04 9.91
N ASN A 28 4.75 -8.86 9.79
CA ASN A 28 3.48 -8.64 10.45
C ASN A 28 3.01 -9.93 11.10
N ILE A 29 2.46 -9.83 12.29
CA ILE A 29 1.95 -10.98 13.04
C ILE A 29 0.54 -10.63 13.49
N TYR A 30 -0.42 -11.50 13.16
CA TYR A 30 -1.81 -11.29 13.58
C TYR A 30 -2.51 -12.62 13.80
N VAL A 31 -3.65 -12.57 14.49
CA VAL A 31 -4.47 -13.76 14.74
C VAL A 31 -5.59 -13.84 13.71
N TYR A 32 -5.70 -14.99 13.07
CA TYR A 32 -6.77 -15.27 12.12
C TYR A 32 -7.35 -16.65 12.42
N SER A 33 -8.65 -16.71 12.68
CA SER A 33 -9.36 -17.95 13.02
C SER A 33 -8.70 -18.75 14.14
N GLY A 34 -8.18 -18.08 15.16
CA GLY A 34 -7.51 -18.73 16.29
C GLY A 34 -6.07 -19.12 16.03
N PHE A 35 -5.54 -18.87 14.85
CA PHE A 35 -4.14 -19.16 14.50
C PHE A 35 -3.32 -17.90 14.42
N LEU A 36 -2.05 -18.02 14.82
CA LEU A 36 -1.09 -16.95 14.70
C LEU A 36 -0.50 -16.97 13.27
N VAL A 37 -0.67 -15.88 12.54
CA VAL A 37 -0.23 -15.78 11.15
C VAL A 37 0.94 -14.81 11.07
N HIS A 38 2.03 -15.25 10.39
CA HIS A 38 3.21 -14.43 10.15
C HIS A 38 3.28 -14.12 8.66
N THR A 39 3.41 -12.84 8.32
CA THR A 39 3.57 -12.40 6.94
C THR A 39 4.78 -11.48 6.81
N LEU A 40 5.28 -11.36 5.59
CA LEU A 40 6.29 -10.36 5.23
C LEU A 40 5.65 -9.41 4.24
N ASP A 41 5.47 -8.17 4.65
CA ASP A 41 4.83 -7.15 3.83
C ASP A 41 5.89 -6.34 3.10
N MET A 42 5.87 -6.39 1.78
CA MET A 42 6.81 -5.68 0.92
C MET A 42 6.19 -4.36 0.48
N PHE A 43 6.92 -3.27 0.66
CA PHE A 43 6.45 -1.93 0.35
C PHE A 43 7.10 -1.41 -0.91
N PHE A 44 6.29 -0.89 -1.82
CA PHE A 44 6.75 -0.31 -3.08
C PHE A 44 6.20 1.10 -3.23
N LEU A 45 7.06 2.02 -3.66
CA LEU A 45 6.62 3.36 -4.05
C LEU A 45 6.33 3.33 -5.55
N CYS A 46 5.09 3.63 -5.90
CA CYS A 46 4.63 3.58 -7.29
C CYS A 46 4.34 4.98 -7.81
N THR A 47 4.88 5.29 -9.00
CA THR A 47 4.44 6.46 -9.77
C THR A 47 3.47 5.99 -10.84
N VAL A 48 2.43 6.77 -11.07
CA VAL A 48 1.39 6.42 -12.04
C VAL A 48 1.37 7.43 -13.18
N GLU A 49 0.91 6.97 -14.35
CA GLU A 49 0.93 7.81 -15.55
C GLU A 49 -0.13 8.91 -15.51
N ASP A 50 -1.34 8.55 -15.07
CA ASP A 50 -2.48 9.46 -15.12
C ASP A 50 -3.45 9.12 -14.01
N MET A 51 -3.78 10.11 -13.20
CA MET A 51 -4.68 9.95 -12.06
C MET A 51 -6.15 10.06 -12.45
N SER A 52 -6.46 10.51 -13.67
CA SER A 52 -7.84 10.75 -14.09
C SER A 52 -8.67 9.47 -14.22
N HIS A 53 -8.01 8.33 -14.33
CA HIS A 53 -8.68 7.03 -14.47
C HIS A 53 -8.86 6.30 -13.15
N PHE A 54 -8.59 6.96 -12.04
CA PHE A 54 -8.77 6.34 -10.73
C PHE A 54 -10.22 5.96 -10.49
N SER A 55 -10.43 4.73 -10.06
CA SER A 55 -11.74 4.26 -9.62
C SER A 55 -11.54 3.09 -8.67
N ALA A 56 -12.49 2.91 -7.74
CA ALA A 56 -12.51 1.72 -6.90
C ALA A 56 -13.07 0.57 -7.74
N MET A 57 -12.31 -0.53 -7.82
CA MET A 57 -12.73 -1.71 -8.57
C MET A 57 -13.53 -2.66 -7.67
N ASP A 58 -14.13 -3.70 -8.26
CA ASP A 58 -15.08 -4.59 -7.59
C ASP A 58 -14.54 -5.22 -6.31
N ASP A 59 -13.24 -5.53 -6.27
CA ASP A 59 -12.62 -6.18 -5.11
C ASP A 59 -12.19 -5.20 -4.02
N VAL A 60 -12.38 -3.90 -4.24
CA VAL A 60 -11.99 -2.85 -3.30
C VAL A 60 -13.25 -2.11 -2.89
N ALA A 61 -13.65 -2.27 -1.62
CA ALA A 61 -14.87 -1.65 -1.12
C ALA A 61 -14.82 -0.13 -1.18
N ASP A 62 -13.63 0.45 -0.96
CA ASP A 62 -13.47 1.90 -0.90
C ASP A 62 -12.01 2.27 -1.19
N SER A 63 -11.81 3.22 -2.09
CA SER A 63 -10.48 3.74 -2.42
C SER A 63 -10.55 5.26 -2.56
N PHE A 64 -9.56 5.94 -2.02
CA PHE A 64 -9.52 7.40 -2.08
C PHE A 64 -8.08 7.88 -1.97
N PHE A 65 -7.86 9.15 -2.30
CA PHE A 65 -6.56 9.80 -2.19
C PHE A 65 -6.50 10.65 -0.92
N LEU A 66 -5.31 10.65 -0.32
CA LEU A 66 -5.00 11.54 0.81
C LEU A 66 -3.71 12.29 0.51
N PRO A 67 -3.64 13.59 0.79
CA PRO A 67 -2.37 14.30 0.82
C PRO A 67 -1.44 13.68 1.86
N LEU A 68 -0.13 13.71 1.60
CA LEU A 68 0.85 13.14 2.55
C LEU A 68 0.70 13.73 3.95
N SER A 69 0.35 15.02 4.04
CA SER A 69 0.16 15.69 5.33
C SER A 69 -1.02 15.18 6.13
N GLU A 70 -1.95 14.46 5.49
CA GLU A 70 -3.15 13.92 6.14
C GLU A 70 -3.05 12.42 6.39
N ILE A 71 -1.91 11.81 6.10
CA ILE A 71 -1.69 10.39 6.39
C ILE A 71 -1.19 10.25 7.82
N HIS A 72 -1.98 9.56 8.65
CA HIS A 72 -1.66 9.29 10.04
C HIS A 72 -1.52 7.79 10.23
N PRO A 73 -0.28 7.27 10.41
CA PRO A 73 -0.07 5.82 10.53
C PRO A 73 -0.93 5.14 11.59
N GLU A 74 -1.24 5.86 12.67
CA GLU A 74 -2.06 5.33 13.77
C GLU A 74 -3.49 4.99 13.37
N ASP A 75 -3.96 5.49 12.22
CA ASP A 75 -5.31 5.20 11.72
C ASP A 75 -5.42 3.82 11.05
N PHE A 76 -4.31 3.15 10.84
CA PHE A 76 -4.27 1.86 10.14
C PHE A 76 -4.21 0.71 11.13
N GLY A 77 -4.90 -0.39 10.80
CA GLY A 77 -5.08 -1.50 11.73
C GLY A 77 -3.92 -2.47 11.85
N LEU A 78 -3.10 -2.61 10.80
CA LEU A 78 -1.99 -3.57 10.81
C LEU A 78 -0.68 -2.90 11.22
N ASP A 79 0.06 -3.58 12.10
CA ASP A 79 1.30 -3.05 12.63
C ASP A 79 2.35 -2.77 11.54
N SER A 80 2.50 -3.68 10.58
CA SER A 80 3.43 -3.48 9.46
C SER A 80 3.09 -2.23 8.65
N ILE A 81 1.79 -1.98 8.42
CA ILE A 81 1.34 -0.80 7.68
C ILE A 81 1.67 0.47 8.46
N ARG A 82 1.39 0.49 9.77
CA ARG A 82 1.72 1.65 10.62
C ARG A 82 3.21 1.95 10.59
N ARG A 83 4.04 0.92 10.75
CA ARG A 83 5.50 1.09 10.74
C ARG A 83 6.01 1.50 9.37
N GLY A 84 5.48 0.87 8.31
CA GLY A 84 5.88 1.19 6.93
C GLY A 84 5.54 2.63 6.56
N LEU A 85 4.35 3.09 6.88
CA LEU A 85 3.95 4.47 6.64
C LEU A 85 4.81 5.45 7.43
N SER A 86 5.12 5.13 8.68
CA SER A 86 5.99 5.99 9.51
C SER A 86 7.37 6.12 8.90
N LEU A 87 7.96 5.01 8.43
CA LEU A 87 9.26 5.03 7.76
C LEU A 87 9.23 5.84 6.48
N PHE A 88 8.20 5.65 5.67
CA PHE A 88 8.06 6.37 4.41
C PHE A 88 7.90 7.86 4.65
N LEU A 89 7.03 8.26 5.56
CA LEU A 89 6.80 9.69 5.87
C LEU A 89 8.07 10.35 6.40
N ALA A 90 8.86 9.63 7.19
CA ALA A 90 10.13 10.16 7.68
C ALA A 90 11.11 10.45 6.53
N GLN A 91 11.09 9.63 5.47
CA GLN A 91 11.92 9.85 4.28
C GLN A 91 11.46 11.05 3.45
N CYS A 92 10.19 11.39 3.53
CA CYS A 92 9.62 12.49 2.74
C CYS A 92 9.83 13.88 3.37
N ARG A 93 10.37 13.91 4.58
CA ARG A 93 10.60 15.16 5.33
C ARG A 93 11.98 15.76 5.09
#